data_8e84b63cbab11b3b1b368b3882cd7e32
#
_entry.id   8e84b63cbab11b3b1b368b3882cd7e32
#
_cell.length_a   1.000
_cell.length_b   1.000
_cell.length_c   1.000
_cell.angle_alpha   90.00
_cell.angle_beta   90.00
_cell.angle_gamma   90.00
#
_symmetry.space_group_name_H-M   'P 1'
#
loop_
_entity.id
_entity.type
_entity.pdbx_description
1 polymer ?
#
loop_
_entity_poly.entity_id
_entity_poly.type
_entity_poly.pdbx_seq_one_letter_code
_entity_poly.pdbx_strand_id
1 'polypeptide(L)'
;MKRFTMLLSALLCLSVYAQNGRLAGLFYFLWLGEHGRKGPYDVTKILEADPNAGQKPDSPLWGPWGTYHHWGEPLYGYYFSDDEWVVRRHMKLIMQAGIDFLFFDTTNGPIYGRNAKLVMRILKEYHDAGWKVPKVMFYTNSASGKTVQRIYDAVYGPGFAKEVWFGLDGKPVIVAKEEECSQEMRDFFTIVKSQWPNEKSKKGGWPWMDFTRPQRVFEGEKVAKSVMNVSVAQHPQLRFGDSAMYGEKGNCGRAFHDGANDPAPGAWKKGYNFQEQWDRAHEAKPDIVLVTGWNEWIAGRWRRKDRMDRPIQFVDCANAEYSRDVEMMRGGYGDSYFLQLRENVRKFKGIGDEPAVNPPRTAKRYRCFADSAMSRDWPGYGTNYVNRTQRNAPEWIEVSHDAESVTFKVRTQKPIVGKDGEGDFMLILVNGKAVNELGEVKVQGDAMTLRVPRGALGLAAREFSFGFKFVDSTVPCSDPIDWYDHGVVEPLGRIEFRYKGKDI
;
A
#
# COMPACT_ATOMS: atom_id res chain seq x y z
N MET A 1 -17.66 -49.40 26.04
CA MET A 1 -16.42 -48.60 26.04
C MET A 1 -16.15 -48.10 24.63
N LYS A 2 -16.62 -46.94 24.26
CA LYS A 2 -16.30 -46.29 22.95
C LYS A 2 -15.31 -45.18 23.26
N ARG A 3 -14.08 -45.34 22.75
CA ARG A 3 -13.06 -44.30 22.84
C ARG A 3 -13.38 -43.21 21.83
N PHE A 4 -13.70 -42.02 22.29
CA PHE A 4 -13.76 -40.80 21.49
C PHE A 4 -12.33 -40.32 21.30
N THR A 5 -11.83 -40.42 20.08
CA THR A 5 -10.57 -39.80 19.68
C THR A 5 -10.88 -38.35 19.32
N MET A 6 -10.52 -37.45 20.23
CA MET A 6 -10.57 -36.00 20.01
C MET A 6 -9.42 -35.64 19.05
N LEU A 7 -9.72 -35.38 17.79
CA LEU A 7 -8.77 -34.75 16.86
C LEU A 7 -8.56 -33.30 17.32
N LEU A 8 -7.43 -33.06 17.93
CA LEU A 8 -6.93 -31.72 18.20
C LEU A 8 -6.48 -31.13 16.86
N SER A 9 -7.34 -30.33 16.22
CA SER A 9 -6.94 -29.47 15.11
C SER A 9 -6.06 -28.38 15.65
N ALA A 10 -4.75 -28.63 15.69
CA ALA A 10 -3.77 -27.58 15.87
C ALA A 10 -3.90 -26.64 14.65
N LEU A 11 -4.60 -25.52 14.82
CA LEU A 11 -4.49 -24.38 13.93
C LEU A 11 -3.04 -23.88 14.03
N LEU A 12 -2.18 -24.38 13.15
CA LEU A 12 -0.92 -23.72 12.85
C LEU A 12 -1.29 -22.36 12.25
N CYS A 13 -1.23 -21.31 13.07
CA CYS A 13 -0.98 -19.96 12.58
C CYS A 13 0.40 -19.99 11.94
N LEU A 14 0.47 -20.40 10.67
CA LEU A 14 1.65 -20.23 9.85
C LEU A 14 1.84 -18.73 9.64
N SER A 15 2.56 -18.10 10.57
CA SER A 15 3.22 -16.83 10.31
C SER A 15 4.08 -17.06 9.08
N VAL A 16 3.71 -16.43 7.98
CA VAL A 16 4.45 -16.55 6.73
C VAL A 16 5.72 -15.71 6.88
N TYR A 17 6.74 -16.34 7.41
CA TYR A 17 8.07 -15.75 7.47
C TYR A 17 8.58 -15.45 6.05
N ALA A 18 9.19 -14.28 5.87
CA ALA A 18 10.10 -14.02 4.77
C ALA A 18 11.15 -15.14 4.70
N GLN A 19 11.78 -15.35 3.55
CA GLN A 19 12.84 -16.37 3.42
C GLN A 19 13.95 -16.19 4.47
N ASN A 20 14.14 -14.96 4.97
CA ASN A 20 15.13 -14.59 5.99
C ASN A 20 14.52 -14.23 7.36
N GLY A 21 13.23 -14.47 7.59
CA GLY A 21 12.53 -14.19 8.86
C GLY A 21 12.20 -12.73 9.13
N ARG A 22 12.51 -11.78 8.21
CA ARG A 22 12.26 -10.34 8.39
C ARG A 22 10.84 -9.94 8.01
N LEU A 23 10.29 -8.93 8.71
CA LEU A 23 8.95 -8.42 8.49
C LEU A 23 8.95 -6.95 8.10
N ALA A 24 7.99 -6.56 7.27
CA ALA A 24 7.71 -5.17 6.92
C ALA A 24 6.29 -4.79 7.30
N GLY A 25 6.15 -3.76 8.14
CA GLY A 25 4.88 -3.13 8.49
C GLY A 25 4.68 -1.83 7.74
N LEU A 26 3.42 -1.46 7.48
CA LEU A 26 3.06 -0.24 6.78
C LEU A 26 2.01 0.55 7.56
N PHE A 27 2.29 1.84 7.83
CA PHE A 27 1.37 2.73 8.51
C PHE A 27 0.22 3.10 7.57
N TYR A 28 -1.02 2.87 8.02
CA TYR A 28 -2.21 3.03 7.20
C TYR A 28 -3.23 3.93 7.91
N PHE A 29 -3.71 4.95 7.21
CA PHE A 29 -4.60 5.98 7.75
C PHE A 29 -6.06 5.68 7.40
N LEU A 30 -6.96 5.95 8.38
CA LEU A 30 -8.38 5.57 8.30
C LEU A 30 -9.34 6.77 8.33
N TRP A 31 -8.82 7.99 8.23
CA TRP A 31 -9.55 9.20 8.61
C TRP A 31 -10.03 10.09 7.47
N LEU A 32 -9.74 9.72 6.21
CA LEU A 32 -10.29 10.45 5.06
C LEU A 32 -11.81 10.30 5.04
N GLY A 33 -12.52 11.44 5.00
CA GLY A 33 -13.97 11.48 5.10
C GLY A 33 -14.52 11.52 6.52
N GLU A 34 -13.81 11.09 7.54
CA GLU A 34 -14.08 11.45 8.93
C GLU A 34 -13.69 12.92 9.15
N HIS A 35 -12.62 13.34 8.49
CA HIS A 35 -12.20 14.73 8.31
C HIS A 35 -12.19 15.06 6.82
N GLY A 36 -12.23 16.35 6.46
CA GLY A 36 -12.04 16.79 5.08
C GLY A 36 -13.27 16.70 4.16
N ARG A 37 -14.49 16.54 4.69
CA ARG A 37 -15.71 16.49 3.86
C ARG A 37 -16.09 17.81 3.19
N LYS A 38 -15.43 18.91 3.54
CA LYS A 38 -15.62 20.21 2.89
C LYS A 38 -14.46 20.47 1.93
N GLY A 39 -14.76 20.83 0.70
CA GLY A 39 -13.74 21.09 -0.32
C GLY A 39 -14.00 20.27 -1.60
N PRO A 40 -13.05 19.58 -2.24
CA PRO A 40 -11.66 19.40 -1.78
C PRO A 40 -10.86 20.70 -1.84
N TYR A 41 -9.99 20.89 -0.84
CA TYR A 41 -8.94 21.89 -0.88
C TYR A 41 -7.61 21.15 -1.09
N ASP A 42 -6.87 21.50 -2.12
CA ASP A 42 -5.59 20.86 -2.48
C ASP A 42 -4.48 21.90 -2.49
N VAL A 43 -3.50 21.72 -1.60
CA VAL A 43 -2.38 22.67 -1.41
C VAL A 43 -1.57 22.82 -2.69
N THR A 44 -1.32 21.72 -3.42
CA THR A 44 -0.57 21.77 -4.69
C THR A 44 -1.31 22.66 -5.70
N LYS A 45 -2.61 22.45 -5.90
CA LYS A 45 -3.43 23.25 -6.83
C LYS A 45 -3.57 24.71 -6.38
N ILE A 46 -3.65 24.95 -5.07
CA ILE A 46 -3.69 26.31 -4.50
C ILE A 46 -2.39 27.05 -4.79
N LEU A 47 -1.24 26.39 -4.60
CA LEU A 47 0.08 26.98 -4.86
C LEU A 47 0.38 27.12 -6.36
N GLU A 48 -0.17 26.27 -7.22
CA GLU A 48 -0.14 26.43 -8.68
C GLU A 48 -0.95 27.66 -9.13
N ALA A 49 -2.11 27.90 -8.52
CA ALA A 49 -2.97 29.07 -8.82
C ALA A 49 -2.37 30.38 -8.26
N ASP A 50 -1.76 30.38 -7.09
CA ASP A 50 -1.08 31.50 -6.47
C ASP A 50 0.16 31.01 -5.69
N PRO A 51 1.36 31.09 -6.29
CA PRO A 51 2.62 30.67 -5.62
C PRO A 51 2.88 31.37 -4.30
N ASN A 52 2.28 32.54 -4.05
CA ASN A 52 2.39 33.30 -2.82
C ASN A 52 1.24 33.03 -1.82
N ALA A 53 0.36 32.07 -2.09
CA ALA A 53 -0.78 31.77 -1.23
C ALA A 53 -0.37 31.47 0.22
N GLY A 54 0.79 30.86 0.43
CA GLY A 54 1.35 30.57 1.76
C GLY A 54 1.56 31.83 2.63
N GLN A 55 1.74 33.00 2.01
CA GLN A 55 1.88 34.31 2.68
C GLN A 55 0.54 35.07 2.76
N LYS A 56 -0.52 34.51 2.17
CA LYS A 56 -1.88 35.08 2.14
C LYS A 56 -2.84 34.16 2.90
N PRO A 57 -2.76 34.10 4.23
CA PRO A 57 -3.50 33.07 5.00
C PRO A 57 -5.01 33.21 4.94
N ASP A 58 -5.53 34.38 4.60
CA ASP A 58 -6.95 34.67 4.45
C ASP A 58 -7.42 34.68 2.98
N SER A 59 -6.58 34.22 2.05
CA SER A 59 -7.00 34.01 0.66
C SER A 59 -8.20 33.05 0.58
N PRO A 60 -9.23 33.34 -0.23
CA PRO A 60 -10.40 32.47 -0.40
C PRO A 60 -10.03 31.09 -0.97
N LEU A 61 -8.90 30.94 -1.64
CA LEU A 61 -8.39 29.66 -2.13
C LEU A 61 -8.24 28.61 -1.02
N TRP A 62 -7.92 29.06 0.20
CA TRP A 62 -7.75 28.17 1.36
C TRP A 62 -9.07 27.73 1.99
N GLY A 63 -10.21 28.31 1.62
CA GLY A 63 -11.46 28.07 2.32
C GLY A 63 -11.42 28.49 3.81
N PRO A 64 -12.42 28.08 4.61
CA PRO A 64 -12.51 28.42 6.03
C PRO A 64 -11.33 27.86 6.85
N TRP A 65 -10.96 28.58 7.93
CA TRP A 65 -10.01 28.08 8.93
C TRP A 65 -10.51 26.79 9.59
N GLY A 66 -9.58 25.90 9.91
CA GLY A 66 -9.88 24.58 10.50
C GLY A 66 -10.35 23.54 9.48
N THR A 67 -10.39 23.85 8.18
CA THR A 67 -10.64 22.85 7.14
C THR A 67 -9.39 21.99 6.91
N TYR A 68 -9.64 20.76 6.49
CA TYR A 68 -8.58 19.84 6.11
C TYR A 68 -8.27 19.99 4.62
N HIS A 69 -6.99 19.93 4.29
CA HIS A 69 -6.49 20.11 2.93
C HIS A 69 -5.72 18.86 2.50
N HIS A 70 -5.93 18.43 1.28
CA HIS A 70 -5.06 17.49 0.63
C HIS A 70 -3.73 18.17 0.29
N TRP A 71 -2.61 17.50 0.50
CA TRP A 71 -1.32 18.01 0.05
C TRP A 71 -1.09 17.81 -1.46
N GLY A 72 -1.84 16.92 -2.10
CA GLY A 72 -1.87 16.60 -3.51
C GLY A 72 -3.04 15.67 -3.83
N GLU A 73 -3.19 15.29 -5.09
CA GLU A 73 -4.30 14.48 -5.54
C GLU A 73 -3.93 12.99 -5.59
N PRO A 74 -4.60 12.11 -4.81
CA PRO A 74 -4.43 10.66 -4.93
C PRO A 74 -4.74 10.18 -6.35
N LEU A 75 -4.09 9.12 -6.81
CA LEU A 75 -4.38 8.54 -8.13
C LEU A 75 -5.85 8.14 -8.27
N TYR A 76 -6.44 7.63 -7.19
CA TYR A 76 -7.85 7.24 -7.14
C TYR A 76 -8.82 8.39 -6.86
N GLY A 77 -8.39 9.65 -6.99
CA GLY A 77 -9.16 10.86 -6.68
C GLY A 77 -9.21 11.12 -5.18
N TYR A 78 -9.94 12.17 -4.78
CA TYR A 78 -10.12 12.54 -3.37
C TYR A 78 -11.13 11.61 -2.68
N TYR A 79 -10.77 10.36 -2.50
CA TYR A 79 -11.61 9.31 -1.94
C TYR A 79 -11.78 9.45 -0.43
N PHE A 80 -12.77 8.73 0.11
CA PHE A 80 -12.94 8.54 1.55
C PHE A 80 -12.47 7.16 1.98
N SER A 81 -12.06 7.02 3.25
CA SER A 81 -11.59 5.74 3.81
C SER A 81 -12.64 4.63 3.83
N ASP A 82 -13.91 4.95 3.58
CA ASP A 82 -15.00 3.99 3.42
C ASP A 82 -15.34 3.66 1.95
N ASP A 83 -14.54 4.14 0.98
CA ASP A 83 -14.64 3.73 -0.42
C ASP A 83 -14.06 2.31 -0.59
N GLU A 84 -14.94 1.32 -0.60
CA GLU A 84 -14.54 -0.09 -0.64
C GLU A 84 -13.74 -0.45 -1.91
N TRP A 85 -14.04 0.19 -3.06
CA TRP A 85 -13.30 -0.03 -4.29
C TRP A 85 -11.84 0.39 -4.15
N VAL A 86 -11.57 1.55 -3.54
CA VAL A 86 -10.20 2.04 -3.26
C VAL A 86 -9.51 1.13 -2.25
N VAL A 87 -10.17 0.78 -1.15
CA VAL A 87 -9.59 -0.09 -0.12
C VAL A 87 -9.19 -1.45 -0.71
N ARG A 88 -10.01 -2.06 -1.58
CA ARG A 88 -9.68 -3.31 -2.27
C ARG A 88 -8.42 -3.18 -3.12
N ARG A 89 -8.28 -2.06 -3.85
CA ARG A 89 -7.08 -1.79 -4.66
C ARG A 89 -5.85 -1.58 -3.78
N HIS A 90 -5.98 -0.84 -2.68
CA HIS A 90 -4.90 -0.71 -1.70
C HIS A 90 -4.44 -2.08 -1.19
N MET A 91 -5.35 -2.94 -0.77
CA MET A 91 -4.98 -4.26 -0.24
C MET A 91 -4.28 -5.12 -1.28
N LYS A 92 -4.72 -5.09 -2.55
CA LYS A 92 -4.02 -5.78 -3.65
C LYS A 92 -2.58 -5.28 -3.82
N LEU A 93 -2.39 -3.97 -3.88
CA LEU A 93 -1.06 -3.36 -4.06
C LEU A 93 -0.14 -3.65 -2.86
N ILE A 94 -0.65 -3.53 -1.65
CA ILE A 94 0.08 -3.80 -0.41
C ILE A 94 0.50 -5.28 -0.32
N MET A 95 -0.38 -6.22 -0.73
CA MET A 95 -0.03 -7.63 -0.87
C MET A 95 1.05 -7.85 -1.94
N GLN A 96 0.95 -7.19 -3.09
CA GLN A 96 1.95 -7.27 -4.17
C GLN A 96 3.31 -6.69 -3.74
N ALA A 97 3.32 -5.69 -2.87
CA ALA A 97 4.54 -5.14 -2.28
C ALA A 97 5.20 -6.11 -1.28
N GLY A 98 4.45 -7.09 -0.77
CA GLY A 98 4.97 -8.07 0.19
C GLY A 98 4.96 -7.58 1.64
N ILE A 99 4.11 -6.62 1.97
CA ILE A 99 3.89 -6.13 3.34
C ILE A 99 3.27 -7.25 4.19
N ASP A 100 3.77 -7.40 5.44
CA ASP A 100 3.34 -8.45 6.36
C ASP A 100 2.21 -8.01 7.28
N PHE A 101 2.20 -6.73 7.65
CA PHE A 101 1.14 -6.17 8.49
C PHE A 101 0.93 -4.67 8.26
N LEU A 102 -0.32 -4.26 8.51
CA LEU A 102 -0.69 -2.85 8.63
C LEU A 102 -0.73 -2.47 10.10
N PHE A 103 -0.27 -1.27 10.43
CA PHE A 103 -0.52 -0.66 11.70
C PHE A 103 -1.36 0.60 11.50
N PHE A 104 -2.58 0.57 12.08
CA PHE A 104 -3.55 1.65 11.92
C PHE A 104 -3.23 2.81 12.84
N ASP A 105 -3.29 4.03 12.31
CA ASP A 105 -3.14 5.24 13.10
C ASP A 105 -4.35 5.46 14.01
N THR A 106 -4.11 5.32 15.31
CA THR A 106 -5.02 5.70 16.39
C THR A 106 -4.28 6.49 17.48
N THR A 107 -3.17 7.14 17.08
CA THR A 107 -2.25 7.84 17.98
C THR A 107 -2.91 9.00 18.72
N ASN A 108 -3.91 9.63 18.12
CA ASN A 108 -4.65 10.78 18.66
C ASN A 108 -5.94 10.38 19.41
N GLY A 109 -6.20 9.10 19.55
CA GLY A 109 -7.33 8.56 20.30
C GLY A 109 -8.54 8.11 19.47
N PRO A 110 -9.03 8.79 18.42
CA PRO A 110 -10.05 8.23 17.53
C PRO A 110 -9.61 6.89 16.95
N ILE A 111 -10.51 5.89 16.94
CA ILE A 111 -10.19 4.52 16.48
C ILE A 111 -10.70 4.23 15.07
N TYR A 112 -11.54 5.10 14.50
CA TYR A 112 -12.12 4.95 13.15
C TYR A 112 -12.67 3.55 12.90
N GLY A 113 -13.39 3.00 13.88
CA GLY A 113 -13.75 1.58 13.95
C GLY A 113 -14.52 1.05 12.73
N ARG A 114 -15.34 1.89 12.08
CA ARG A 114 -16.05 1.53 10.84
C ARG A 114 -15.05 1.25 9.71
N ASN A 115 -14.11 2.17 9.50
CA ASN A 115 -13.13 2.09 8.43
C ASN A 115 -12.10 0.97 8.69
N ALA A 116 -11.67 0.81 9.96
CA ALA A 116 -10.82 -0.31 10.38
C ALA A 116 -11.49 -1.65 10.07
N LYS A 117 -12.76 -1.82 10.42
CA LYS A 117 -13.52 -3.04 10.14
C LYS A 117 -13.71 -3.28 8.64
N LEU A 118 -13.85 -2.24 7.81
CA LEU A 118 -13.90 -2.40 6.36
C LEU A 118 -12.61 -3.01 5.82
N VAL A 119 -11.45 -2.46 6.19
CA VAL A 119 -10.15 -3.00 5.78
C VAL A 119 -9.98 -4.45 6.26
N MET A 120 -10.29 -4.72 7.53
CA MET A 120 -10.16 -6.07 8.10
C MET A 120 -11.11 -7.08 7.45
N ARG A 121 -12.33 -6.69 7.09
CA ARG A 121 -13.29 -7.55 6.37
C ARG A 121 -12.75 -7.91 4.99
N ILE A 122 -12.25 -6.94 4.24
CA ILE A 122 -11.67 -7.18 2.90
C ILE A 122 -10.46 -8.12 3.00
N LEU A 123 -9.57 -7.89 3.96
CA LEU A 123 -8.42 -8.78 4.19
C LEU A 123 -8.87 -10.19 4.56
N LYS A 124 -9.92 -10.32 5.39
CA LYS A 124 -10.49 -11.63 5.73
C LYS A 124 -11.07 -12.33 4.51
N GLU A 125 -11.82 -11.63 3.66
CA GLU A 125 -12.35 -12.18 2.42
C GLU A 125 -11.22 -12.74 1.51
N TYR A 126 -10.13 -11.99 1.36
CA TYR A 126 -8.96 -12.46 0.60
C TYR A 126 -8.24 -13.62 1.29
N HIS A 127 -8.14 -13.60 2.63
CA HIS A 127 -7.58 -14.70 3.41
C HIS A 127 -8.41 -15.99 3.22
N ASP A 128 -9.73 -15.90 3.37
CA ASP A 128 -10.64 -17.04 3.21
C ASP A 128 -10.62 -17.59 1.78
N ALA A 129 -10.39 -16.71 0.81
CA ALA A 129 -10.11 -17.09 -0.56
C ALA A 129 -8.69 -17.70 -0.75
N GLY A 130 -7.89 -17.86 0.30
CA GLY A 130 -6.56 -18.48 0.28
C GLY A 130 -5.43 -17.57 -0.22
N TRP A 131 -5.60 -16.25 -0.14
CA TRP A 131 -4.52 -15.30 -0.40
C TRP A 131 -3.67 -15.06 0.85
N LYS A 132 -2.38 -14.81 0.64
CA LYS A 132 -1.50 -14.32 1.69
C LYS A 132 -1.78 -12.82 1.88
N VAL A 133 -2.39 -12.47 3.00
CA VAL A 133 -2.78 -11.10 3.31
C VAL A 133 -1.92 -10.50 4.41
N PRO A 134 -1.70 -9.17 4.42
CA PRO A 134 -1.13 -8.50 5.59
C PRO A 134 -2.04 -8.68 6.79
N LYS A 135 -1.44 -8.79 7.98
CA LYS A 135 -2.14 -8.78 9.25
C LYS A 135 -2.40 -7.33 9.69
N VAL A 136 -3.16 -7.13 10.75
CA VAL A 136 -3.55 -5.80 11.24
C VAL A 136 -3.24 -5.66 12.72
N MET A 137 -2.67 -4.53 13.09
CA MET A 137 -2.56 -4.06 14.47
C MET A 137 -2.88 -2.57 14.57
N PHE A 138 -3.03 -2.05 15.78
CA PHE A 138 -3.30 -0.65 16.04
C PHE A 138 -2.11 0.00 16.75
N TYR A 139 -1.87 1.27 16.44
CA TYR A 139 -0.84 2.08 17.07
C TYR A 139 -1.49 3.20 17.87
N THR A 140 -1.39 3.15 19.21
CA THR A 140 -1.97 4.14 20.12
C THR A 140 -0.89 4.99 20.82
N ASN A 141 -1.25 6.20 21.26
CA ASN A 141 -0.37 7.03 22.08
C ASN A 141 -1.14 7.96 23.03
N SER A 142 -1.99 8.87 22.52
CA SER A 142 -2.77 9.79 23.37
C SER A 142 -3.88 9.03 24.09
N ALA A 143 -3.94 9.20 25.41
CA ALA A 143 -4.87 8.45 26.27
C ALA A 143 -4.88 6.95 25.92
N SER A 144 -3.67 6.37 25.85
CA SER A 144 -3.40 5.07 25.23
C SER A 144 -4.26 3.97 25.85
N GLY A 145 -4.34 3.85 27.18
CA GLY A 145 -5.14 2.84 27.85
C GLY A 145 -6.64 2.92 27.49
N LYS A 146 -7.22 4.13 27.44
CA LYS A 146 -8.61 4.33 27.04
C LYS A 146 -8.82 3.99 25.56
N THR A 147 -7.84 4.28 24.72
CA THR A 147 -7.89 3.98 23.29
C THR A 147 -7.79 2.48 23.03
N VAL A 148 -6.90 1.78 23.75
CA VAL A 148 -6.80 0.31 23.72
C VAL A 148 -8.12 -0.33 24.12
N GLN A 149 -8.75 0.13 25.22
CA GLN A 149 -10.05 -0.40 25.66
C GLN A 149 -11.11 -0.26 24.57
N ARG A 150 -11.22 0.92 23.93
CA ARG A 150 -12.18 1.12 22.83
C ARG A 150 -11.91 0.24 21.61
N ILE A 151 -10.62 0.01 21.28
CA ILE A 151 -10.24 -0.91 20.21
C ILE A 151 -10.63 -2.34 20.57
N TYR A 152 -10.38 -2.75 21.83
CA TYR A 152 -10.79 -4.05 22.32
C TYR A 152 -12.30 -4.23 22.20
N ASP A 153 -13.09 -3.32 22.76
CA ASP A 153 -14.56 -3.37 22.74
C ASP A 153 -15.12 -3.40 21.30
N ALA A 154 -14.50 -2.65 20.39
CA ALA A 154 -14.98 -2.55 19.02
C ALA A 154 -14.57 -3.72 18.12
N VAL A 155 -13.39 -4.30 18.30
CA VAL A 155 -12.75 -5.22 17.35
C VAL A 155 -12.38 -6.55 17.96
N TYR A 156 -11.55 -6.55 19.00
CA TYR A 156 -10.94 -7.77 19.51
C TYR A 156 -11.88 -8.56 20.44
N GLY A 157 -12.60 -7.89 21.33
CA GLY A 157 -13.57 -8.53 22.22
C GLY A 157 -14.67 -9.27 21.47
N PRO A 158 -15.29 -8.69 20.43
CA PRO A 158 -16.22 -9.40 19.55
C PRO A 158 -15.57 -10.47 18.68
N GLY A 159 -14.24 -10.58 18.63
CA GLY A 159 -13.53 -11.52 17.77
C GLY A 159 -13.61 -11.21 16.28
N PHE A 160 -13.75 -9.93 15.92
CA PHE A 160 -13.95 -9.54 14.54
C PHE A 160 -12.71 -9.80 13.67
N ALA A 161 -12.88 -10.63 12.62
CA ALA A 161 -11.83 -10.96 11.64
C ALA A 161 -10.50 -11.41 12.29
N LYS A 162 -10.56 -12.37 13.22
CA LYS A 162 -9.39 -12.91 13.95
C LYS A 162 -8.27 -13.39 13.04
N GLU A 163 -8.62 -13.88 11.88
CA GLU A 163 -7.72 -14.44 10.87
C GLU A 163 -6.69 -13.42 10.39
N VAL A 164 -7.00 -12.14 10.53
CA VAL A 164 -6.12 -11.04 10.08
C VAL A 164 -5.48 -10.25 11.22
N TRP A 165 -5.60 -10.69 12.48
CA TRP A 165 -4.89 -10.03 13.57
C TRP A 165 -3.38 -10.29 13.47
N PHE A 166 -2.58 -9.25 13.63
CA PHE A 166 -1.15 -9.42 13.82
C PHE A 166 -0.91 -9.90 15.26
N GLY A 167 -0.31 -11.05 15.40
CA GLY A 167 -0.15 -11.69 16.70
C GLY A 167 1.14 -12.46 16.85
N LEU A 168 1.51 -12.68 18.10
CA LEU A 168 2.62 -13.51 18.54
C LEU A 168 2.13 -14.48 19.61
N ASP A 169 2.50 -15.76 19.51
CA ASP A 169 2.19 -16.82 20.48
C ASP A 169 0.69 -16.87 20.87
N GLY A 170 -0.18 -16.64 19.86
CA GLY A 170 -1.64 -16.69 20.03
C GLY A 170 -2.26 -15.41 20.61
N LYS A 171 -1.47 -14.41 20.99
CA LYS A 171 -1.94 -13.10 21.45
C LYS A 171 -1.82 -12.04 20.37
N PRO A 172 -2.83 -11.17 20.17
CA PRO A 172 -2.71 -10.04 19.24
C PRO A 172 -1.72 -9.01 19.79
N VAL A 173 -0.97 -8.39 18.85
CA VAL A 173 -0.01 -7.32 19.16
C VAL A 173 -0.68 -5.96 19.04
N ILE A 174 -0.38 -5.05 19.96
CA ILE A 174 -0.80 -3.65 19.92
C ILE A 174 0.35 -2.73 20.37
N VAL A 175 0.48 -1.57 19.73
CA VAL A 175 1.40 -0.53 20.22
C VAL A 175 0.68 0.38 21.20
N ALA A 176 1.17 0.43 22.44
CA ALA A 176 0.53 1.21 23.51
C ALA A 176 1.51 1.64 24.60
N LYS A 177 1.03 2.48 25.51
CA LYS A 177 1.65 2.77 26.80
C LYS A 177 1.12 1.75 27.80
N GLU A 178 1.92 0.73 28.09
CA GLU A 178 1.51 -0.43 28.90
C GLU A 178 1.05 -0.01 30.29
N GLU A 179 1.65 1.02 30.86
CA GLU A 179 1.32 1.59 32.16
C GLU A 179 -0.08 2.22 32.25
N GLU A 180 -0.63 2.64 31.12
CA GLU A 180 -2.00 3.18 31.02
C GLU A 180 -3.07 2.08 30.82
N CYS A 181 -2.67 0.85 30.48
CA CYS A 181 -3.59 -0.24 30.16
C CYS A 181 -4.07 -0.96 31.44
N SER A 182 -5.32 -1.43 31.45
CA SER A 182 -5.86 -2.29 32.49
C SER A 182 -5.15 -3.65 32.52
N GLN A 183 -5.28 -4.40 33.64
CA GLN A 183 -4.70 -5.74 33.71
C GLN A 183 -5.32 -6.67 32.66
N GLU A 184 -6.63 -6.58 32.44
CA GLU A 184 -7.32 -7.35 31.38
C GLU A 184 -6.69 -7.11 30.00
N MET A 185 -6.38 -5.86 29.65
CA MET A 185 -5.74 -5.53 28.36
C MET A 185 -4.30 -6.05 28.29
N ARG A 186 -3.54 -6.00 29.37
CA ARG A 186 -2.19 -6.59 29.46
C ARG A 186 -2.19 -8.12 29.31
N ASP A 187 -3.22 -8.77 29.84
CA ASP A 187 -3.37 -10.23 29.73
C ASP A 187 -3.81 -10.66 28.33
N PHE A 188 -4.61 -9.83 27.67
CA PHE A 188 -5.13 -10.11 26.33
C PHE A 188 -4.13 -9.84 25.23
N PHE A 189 -3.44 -8.68 25.25
CA PHE A 189 -2.52 -8.25 24.21
C PHE A 189 -1.05 -8.54 24.52
N THR A 190 -0.27 -8.75 23.49
CA THR A 190 1.17 -8.49 23.53
C THR A 190 1.39 -7.01 23.26
N ILE A 191 1.63 -6.22 24.31
CA ILE A 191 1.83 -4.78 24.20
C ILE A 191 3.29 -4.49 23.88
N VAL A 192 3.54 -3.75 22.79
CA VAL A 192 4.83 -3.14 22.44
C VAL A 192 4.76 -1.64 22.65
N LYS A 193 5.89 -1.01 22.99
CA LYS A 193 5.88 0.38 23.46
C LYS A 193 5.77 1.38 22.31
N SER A 194 4.93 2.39 22.47
CA SER A 194 4.91 3.55 21.57
C SER A 194 6.24 4.32 21.68
N GLN A 195 6.85 4.61 20.52
CA GLN A 195 8.10 5.36 20.41
C GLN A 195 7.91 6.57 19.50
N TRP A 196 8.04 7.75 20.04
CA TRP A 196 7.91 8.99 19.29
C TRP A 196 9.28 9.50 18.79
N PRO A 197 9.29 10.24 17.65
CA PRO A 197 10.55 10.65 17.01
C PRO A 197 11.39 11.63 17.87
N ASN A 198 10.75 12.42 18.74
CA ASN A 198 11.39 13.38 19.65
C ASN A 198 11.71 12.83 21.04
N GLU A 199 11.51 11.52 21.26
CA GLU A 199 11.82 10.86 22.52
C GLU A 199 13.17 10.14 22.47
N LYS A 200 13.76 9.93 23.66
CA LYS A 200 14.88 8.99 23.79
C LYS A 200 14.42 7.57 23.42
N SER A 201 15.34 6.79 22.85
CA SER A 201 15.07 5.40 22.51
C SER A 201 14.63 4.62 23.74
N LYS A 202 13.53 3.90 23.62
CA LYS A 202 12.99 2.98 24.62
C LYS A 202 13.29 1.56 24.19
N LYS A 203 13.76 0.71 25.11
CA LYS A 203 13.81 -0.73 24.85
C LYS A 203 12.38 -1.27 24.62
N GLY A 204 12.20 -2.01 23.54
CA GLY A 204 10.86 -2.45 23.09
C GLY A 204 10.04 -1.36 22.39
N GLY A 205 10.63 -0.21 22.06
CA GLY A 205 9.97 0.89 21.36
C GLY A 205 9.75 0.60 19.88
N TRP A 206 8.54 0.85 19.38
CA TRP A 206 8.19 0.74 17.97
C TRP A 206 7.98 2.13 17.36
N PRO A 207 8.94 2.63 16.57
CA PRO A 207 8.88 3.99 16.01
C PRO A 207 7.93 4.05 14.83
N TRP A 208 6.92 4.95 14.87
CA TRP A 208 6.17 5.29 13.67
C TRP A 208 6.95 6.26 12.77
N MET A 209 7.92 7.00 13.33
CA MET A 209 8.81 7.95 12.68
C MET A 209 10.14 8.04 13.44
N ASP A 210 11.25 8.25 12.72
CA ASP A 210 12.54 8.57 13.32
C ASP A 210 13.16 9.80 12.64
N PHE A 211 13.51 10.82 13.42
CA PHE A 211 14.17 12.03 12.93
C PHE A 211 15.70 11.94 12.93
N THR A 212 16.25 10.89 13.50
CA THR A 212 17.71 10.71 13.58
C THR A 212 18.28 10.25 12.24
N ARG A 213 19.46 10.76 11.88
CA ARG A 213 20.20 10.34 10.71
C ARG A 213 21.65 9.97 11.05
N PRO A 214 22.13 8.80 10.63
CA PRO A 214 21.36 7.69 10.05
C PRO A 214 20.31 7.19 11.04
N GLN A 215 19.23 6.55 10.52
CA GLN A 215 18.14 6.08 11.37
C GLN A 215 18.63 5.09 12.42
N ARG A 216 18.03 5.20 13.61
CA ARG A 216 18.29 4.31 14.73
C ARG A 216 17.73 2.92 14.48
N VAL A 217 18.45 1.92 14.94
CA VAL A 217 17.91 0.58 15.18
C VAL A 217 17.47 0.52 16.64
N PHE A 218 16.19 0.34 16.87
CA PHE A 218 15.63 0.24 18.21
C PHE A 218 15.75 -1.20 18.69
N GLU A 219 16.26 -1.39 19.93
CA GLU A 219 16.28 -2.70 20.57
C GLU A 219 14.86 -3.14 20.87
N GLY A 220 14.47 -4.30 20.34
CA GLY A 220 13.18 -4.93 20.60
C GLY A 220 13.15 -5.66 21.94
N GLU A 221 11.96 -6.11 22.35
CA GLU A 221 11.76 -6.79 23.63
C GLU A 221 10.86 -8.02 23.54
N LYS A 222 9.66 -7.90 22.97
CA LYS A 222 8.63 -8.95 23.00
C LYS A 222 8.43 -9.67 21.65
N VAL A 223 8.44 -8.95 20.53
CA VAL A 223 8.04 -9.45 19.20
C VAL A 223 9.23 -9.63 18.27
N ALA A 224 10.21 -8.75 18.37
CA ALA A 224 11.40 -8.70 17.53
C ALA A 224 12.60 -8.29 18.37
N LYS A 225 13.82 -8.63 17.92
CA LYS A 225 15.06 -8.18 18.59
C LYS A 225 15.44 -6.78 18.17
N SER A 226 15.01 -6.36 16.98
CA SER A 226 15.35 -5.06 16.41
C SER A 226 14.25 -4.52 15.52
N VAL A 227 13.97 -3.22 15.63
CA VAL A 227 12.96 -2.51 14.85
C VAL A 227 13.56 -1.22 14.31
N MET A 228 13.22 -0.86 13.08
CA MET A 228 13.69 0.38 12.44
C MET A 228 12.53 1.06 11.69
N ASN A 229 12.52 2.39 11.66
CA ASN A 229 11.59 3.14 10.83
C ASN A 229 12.23 3.53 9.50
N VAL A 230 11.43 3.51 8.43
CA VAL A 230 11.73 4.09 7.13
C VAL A 230 10.57 4.98 6.72
N SER A 231 10.84 6.23 6.39
CA SER A 231 9.81 7.21 6.02
C SER A 231 10.23 8.05 4.82
N VAL A 232 9.25 8.64 4.14
CA VAL A 232 9.48 9.39 2.89
C VAL A 232 10.05 10.78 3.16
N ALA A 233 9.59 11.44 4.23
CA ALA A 233 10.08 12.75 4.65
C ALA A 233 10.05 12.87 6.18
N GLN A 234 10.90 13.77 6.73
CA GLN A 234 10.98 14.05 8.16
C GLN A 234 11.08 15.56 8.42
N HIS A 235 10.50 16.02 9.54
CA HIS A 235 10.43 17.43 9.92
C HIS A 235 11.07 17.70 11.30
N PRO A 236 12.36 17.36 11.53
CA PRO A 236 12.98 17.46 12.87
C PRO A 236 13.14 18.88 13.38
N GLN A 237 13.11 19.87 12.49
CA GLN A 237 13.32 21.28 12.83
C GLN A 237 12.03 22.05 13.17
N LEU A 238 10.87 21.41 12.98
CA LEU A 238 9.59 21.99 13.36
C LEU A 238 9.13 21.44 14.71
N ARG A 239 8.24 22.18 15.38
CA ARG A 239 7.53 21.64 16.53
C ARG A 239 6.79 20.39 16.07
N PHE A 240 6.80 19.36 16.90
CA PHE A 240 6.11 18.11 16.60
C PHE A 240 4.65 18.37 16.18
N GLY A 241 4.25 17.76 15.08
CA GLY A 241 2.94 17.94 14.46
C GLY A 241 2.84 19.13 13.49
N ASP A 242 3.84 19.99 13.39
CA ASP A 242 3.88 21.06 12.41
C ASP A 242 4.42 20.52 11.06
N SER A 243 3.94 21.08 9.94
CA SER A 243 4.46 20.77 8.62
C SER A 243 5.65 21.65 8.24
N ALA A 244 6.46 21.19 7.28
CA ALA A 244 7.57 21.93 6.72
C ALA A 244 7.14 22.82 5.51
N MET A 245 5.92 23.31 5.46
CA MET A 245 5.35 24.08 4.34
C MET A 245 6.27 25.21 3.83
N TYR A 246 7.04 25.83 4.71
CA TYR A 246 7.92 26.94 4.39
C TYR A 246 9.39 26.54 4.18
N GLY A 247 9.67 25.23 4.07
CA GLY A 247 11.00 24.74 3.72
C GLY A 247 12.10 25.06 4.73
N GLU A 248 11.86 24.85 6.03
CA GLU A 248 12.88 25.15 7.05
C GLU A 248 14.15 24.31 6.86
N LYS A 249 15.31 24.96 7.06
CA LYS A 249 16.61 24.31 7.00
C LYS A 249 16.69 23.16 8.02
N GLY A 250 17.17 22.01 7.58
CA GLY A 250 17.32 20.82 8.41
C GLY A 250 16.11 19.86 8.37
N ASN A 251 15.00 20.25 7.73
CA ASN A 251 13.97 19.29 7.39
C ASN A 251 14.40 18.45 6.17
N CYS A 252 14.01 17.19 6.16
CA CYS A 252 14.35 16.25 5.12
C CYS A 252 13.10 15.94 4.31
N GLY A 253 12.94 16.62 3.16
CA GLY A 253 11.86 16.36 2.20
C GLY A 253 12.09 15.08 1.38
N ARG A 254 11.23 14.83 0.42
CA ARG A 254 11.36 13.70 -0.53
C ARG A 254 12.63 13.79 -1.36
N ALA A 255 13.10 15.02 -1.66
CA ALA A 255 14.31 15.31 -2.42
C ALA A 255 15.60 15.25 -1.60
N PHE A 256 15.53 14.93 -0.30
CA PHE A 256 16.71 14.92 0.56
C PHE A 256 17.64 13.75 0.23
N HIS A 257 18.93 14.06 0.00
CA HIS A 257 20.03 13.09 -0.10
C HIS A 257 21.36 13.82 0.13
N ASP A 258 22.41 13.11 0.45
CA ASP A 258 23.76 13.63 0.67
C ASP A 258 23.79 14.84 1.63
N GLY A 259 22.92 14.85 2.62
CA GLY A 259 22.87 15.88 3.68
C GLY A 259 22.06 17.13 3.37
N ALA A 260 21.39 17.22 2.20
CA ALA A 260 20.57 18.37 1.80
C ALA A 260 19.36 17.99 0.97
N ASN A 261 18.33 18.85 0.92
CA ASN A 261 17.27 18.74 -0.06
C ASN A 261 17.79 19.22 -1.43
N ASP A 262 17.64 18.41 -2.48
CA ASP A 262 17.99 18.77 -3.85
C ASP A 262 17.02 19.85 -4.37
N PRO A 263 17.52 21.06 -4.73
CA PRO A 263 16.66 22.13 -5.21
C PRO A 263 16.23 21.97 -6.67
N ALA A 264 16.69 20.93 -7.37
CA ALA A 264 16.35 20.73 -8.78
C ALA A 264 14.83 20.51 -8.96
N PRO A 265 14.20 21.14 -9.97
CA PRO A 265 12.80 20.97 -10.25
C PRO A 265 12.42 19.48 -10.38
N GLY A 266 11.44 19.02 -9.60
CA GLY A 266 10.99 17.63 -9.62
C GLY A 266 11.88 16.62 -8.89
N ALA A 267 12.92 17.03 -8.18
CA ALA A 267 13.76 16.14 -7.37
C ALA A 267 12.94 15.32 -6.36
N TRP A 268 11.88 15.90 -5.80
CA TRP A 268 10.96 15.23 -4.89
C TRP A 268 10.23 13.99 -5.49
N LYS A 269 10.24 13.85 -6.82
CA LYS A 269 9.67 12.70 -7.52
C LYS A 269 10.62 11.49 -7.59
N LYS A 270 11.90 11.68 -7.21
CA LYS A 270 12.97 10.69 -7.41
C LYS A 270 13.09 9.66 -6.28
N GLY A 271 12.45 9.92 -5.12
CA GLY A 271 12.49 9.00 -3.98
C GLY A 271 13.85 8.93 -3.27
N TYR A 272 14.68 9.97 -3.35
CA TYR A 272 16.04 9.98 -2.81
C TYR A 272 16.06 9.71 -1.30
N ASN A 273 15.30 10.48 -0.52
CA ASN A 273 15.24 10.33 0.92
C ASN A 273 14.73 8.95 1.36
N PHE A 274 13.74 8.44 0.63
CA PHE A 274 13.17 7.13 0.90
C PHE A 274 14.19 6.01 0.60
N GLN A 275 14.97 6.14 -0.49
CA GLN A 275 16.02 5.18 -0.82
C GLN A 275 17.17 5.20 0.18
N GLU A 276 17.66 6.37 0.58
CA GLU A 276 18.72 6.50 1.59
C GLU A 276 18.36 5.76 2.90
N GLN A 277 17.10 5.87 3.32
CA GLN A 277 16.63 5.17 4.52
C GLN A 277 16.49 3.66 4.30
N TRP A 278 16.06 3.21 3.13
CA TRP A 278 16.05 1.79 2.80
C TRP A 278 17.45 1.21 2.69
N ASP A 279 18.41 1.94 2.14
CA ASP A 279 19.80 1.50 2.09
C ASP A 279 20.36 1.28 3.49
N ARG A 280 20.02 2.19 4.42
CA ARG A 280 20.34 2.00 5.84
C ARG A 280 19.65 0.76 6.43
N ALA A 281 18.41 0.48 6.09
CA ALA A 281 17.70 -0.71 6.55
C ALA A 281 18.30 -2.00 5.97
N HIS A 282 18.74 -1.97 4.70
CA HIS A 282 19.43 -3.09 4.07
C HIS A 282 20.80 -3.38 4.71
N GLU A 283 21.52 -2.33 5.12
CA GLU A 283 22.79 -2.45 5.85
C GLU A 283 22.57 -2.99 7.27
N ALA A 284 21.67 -2.35 8.03
CA ALA A 284 21.41 -2.66 9.43
C ALA A 284 20.70 -4.00 9.65
N LYS A 285 19.90 -4.43 8.67
CA LYS A 285 19.17 -5.71 8.66
C LYS A 285 18.32 -5.94 9.92
N PRO A 286 17.47 -4.99 10.34
CA PRO A 286 16.60 -5.20 11.50
C PRO A 286 15.63 -6.37 11.23
N ASP A 287 15.04 -6.92 12.30
CA ASP A 287 14.00 -7.95 12.16
C ASP A 287 12.72 -7.38 11.57
N ILE A 288 12.40 -6.13 11.94
CA ILE A 288 11.19 -5.44 11.47
C ILE A 288 11.55 -4.05 10.95
N VAL A 289 11.03 -3.71 9.77
CA VAL A 289 10.95 -2.33 9.26
C VAL A 289 9.52 -1.83 9.34
N LEU A 290 9.33 -0.64 9.91
CA LEU A 290 8.06 0.08 9.95
C LEU A 290 8.11 1.22 8.95
N VAL A 291 7.29 1.15 7.90
CA VAL A 291 7.24 2.16 6.84
C VAL A 291 6.16 3.20 7.15
N THR A 292 6.53 4.48 7.12
CA THR A 292 5.60 5.60 7.30
C THR A 292 5.52 6.40 6.01
N GLY A 293 4.39 6.43 5.30
CA GLY A 293 3.09 5.83 5.54
C GLY A 293 2.46 5.47 4.20
N TRP A 294 1.20 5.00 4.20
CA TRP A 294 0.53 4.70 2.94
C TRP A 294 -0.22 5.92 2.39
N ASN A 295 -1.18 6.48 3.14
CA ASN A 295 -2.24 7.35 2.61
C ASN A 295 -2.65 8.52 3.53
N GLU A 296 -1.70 9.21 4.13
CA GLU A 296 -1.98 10.43 4.92
C GLU A 296 -2.13 11.66 4.00
N TRP A 297 -3.20 11.67 3.19
CA TRP A 297 -3.40 12.69 2.18
C TRP A 297 -3.86 14.06 2.70
N ILE A 298 -4.42 14.14 3.91
CA ILE A 298 -5.03 15.37 4.43
C ILE A 298 -4.41 15.84 5.74
N ALA A 299 -4.32 17.16 5.89
CA ALA A 299 -3.91 17.80 7.12
C ALA A 299 -4.83 18.97 7.48
N GLY A 300 -5.09 19.17 8.76
CA GLY A 300 -5.84 20.32 9.25
C GLY A 300 -5.05 21.61 9.09
N ARG A 301 -5.71 22.67 8.59
CA ARG A 301 -5.12 24.01 8.42
C ARG A 301 -5.44 24.91 9.60
N TRP A 302 -4.38 25.39 10.26
CA TRP A 302 -4.51 26.23 11.43
C TRP A 302 -3.73 27.55 11.27
N ARG A 303 -4.20 28.63 11.97
CA ARG A 303 -3.51 29.91 12.01
C ARG A 303 -2.40 29.85 13.04
N ARG A 304 -1.18 30.24 12.62
CA ARG A 304 -0.09 30.51 13.55
C ARG A 304 -0.17 31.96 14.01
N LYS A 305 -0.30 32.16 15.31
CA LYS A 305 -0.34 33.48 15.93
C LYS A 305 1.05 33.96 16.40
N ASP A 306 1.95 33.03 16.60
CA ASP A 306 3.30 33.23 17.08
C ASP A 306 4.34 33.45 15.97
N ARG A 307 3.98 33.25 14.73
CA ARG A 307 4.87 33.34 13.57
C ARG A 307 4.18 34.03 12.40
N MET A 308 4.30 35.35 12.34
CA MET A 308 3.67 36.14 11.27
C MET A 308 4.31 35.94 9.89
N ASP A 309 5.59 35.54 9.86
CA ASP A 309 6.31 35.14 8.66
C ASP A 309 5.85 33.77 8.09
N ARG A 310 5.15 32.99 8.89
CA ARG A 310 4.64 31.63 8.57
C ARG A 310 3.23 31.47 9.11
N PRO A 311 2.27 32.20 8.55
CA PRO A 311 0.95 32.35 9.17
C PRO A 311 0.06 31.11 9.11
N ILE A 312 0.37 30.14 8.23
CA ILE A 312 -0.38 28.90 8.08
C ILE A 312 0.39 27.75 8.70
N GLN A 313 -0.28 26.95 9.49
CA GLN A 313 0.22 25.68 10.01
C GLN A 313 -0.65 24.54 9.48
N PHE A 314 -0.02 23.55 8.88
CA PHE A 314 -0.60 22.23 8.65
C PHE A 314 -0.01 21.25 9.66
N VAL A 315 -0.85 20.37 10.19
CA VAL A 315 -0.36 19.29 11.06
C VAL A 315 0.10 18.14 10.16
N ASP A 316 1.35 17.76 10.29
CA ASP A 316 2.03 16.66 9.61
C ASP A 316 2.39 16.90 8.14
N CYS A 317 1.47 16.88 7.19
CA CYS A 317 1.77 17.04 5.77
C CYS A 317 1.14 18.32 5.19
N ALA A 318 1.95 19.07 4.42
CA ALA A 318 1.51 20.34 3.83
C ALA A 318 1.60 20.39 2.31
N ASN A 319 2.59 19.76 1.72
CA ASN A 319 2.85 19.79 0.28
C ASN A 319 3.54 18.50 -0.17
N ALA A 320 3.74 18.36 -1.48
CA ALA A 320 4.32 17.17 -2.06
C ALA A 320 5.74 16.86 -1.55
N GLU A 321 6.60 17.89 -1.36
CA GLU A 321 7.98 17.71 -0.89
C GLU A 321 8.04 17.11 0.52
N TYR A 322 7.17 17.58 1.41
CA TYR A 322 7.21 17.22 2.82
C TYR A 322 6.06 16.30 3.27
N SER A 323 5.34 15.70 2.33
CA SER A 323 4.40 14.61 2.62
C SER A 323 5.12 13.27 2.79
N ARG A 324 4.46 12.30 3.45
CA ARG A 324 5.12 11.08 3.94
C ARG A 324 4.61 9.79 3.31
N ASP A 325 3.77 9.88 2.28
CA ASP A 325 3.01 8.77 1.76
C ASP A 325 3.60 8.17 0.50
N VAL A 326 3.36 6.88 0.30
CA VAL A 326 3.84 6.09 -0.84
C VAL A 326 2.72 5.68 -1.79
N GLU A 327 1.46 5.94 -1.44
CA GLU A 327 0.32 5.73 -2.34
C GLU A 327 0.49 6.55 -3.62
N MET A 328 0.00 6.04 -4.74
CA MET A 328 0.17 6.65 -6.05
C MET A 328 -0.51 8.03 -6.12
N MET A 329 0.14 8.96 -6.79
CA MET A 329 -0.30 10.34 -6.96
C MET A 329 -0.67 10.62 -8.42
N ARG A 330 -1.77 11.33 -8.64
CA ARG A 330 -2.13 11.82 -9.96
C ARG A 330 -1.26 13.03 -10.34
N GLY A 331 -0.68 12.97 -11.54
CA GLY A 331 0.09 14.08 -12.12
C GLY A 331 1.43 14.39 -11.45
N GLY A 332 1.72 13.87 -10.26
CA GLY A 332 2.96 14.12 -9.51
C GLY A 332 4.04 13.07 -9.79
N TYR A 333 4.36 12.27 -8.77
CA TYR A 333 5.33 11.17 -8.88
C TYR A 333 4.71 9.87 -9.44
N GLY A 334 3.41 9.87 -9.75
CA GLY A 334 2.73 8.69 -10.25
C GLY A 334 2.77 7.53 -9.23
N ASP A 335 3.32 6.39 -9.66
CA ASP A 335 3.47 5.19 -8.85
C ASP A 335 4.92 4.92 -8.40
N SER A 336 5.86 5.85 -8.63
CA SER A 336 7.28 5.60 -8.40
C SER A 336 7.60 5.21 -6.95
N TYR A 337 6.96 5.84 -5.96
CA TYR A 337 7.16 5.50 -4.54
C TYR A 337 6.59 4.13 -4.17
N PHE A 338 5.45 3.75 -4.75
CA PHE A 338 4.91 2.41 -4.57
C PHE A 338 5.83 1.33 -5.15
N LEU A 339 6.37 1.55 -6.35
CA LEU A 339 7.32 0.63 -6.97
C LEU A 339 8.62 0.53 -6.17
N GLN A 340 9.12 1.66 -5.67
CA GLN A 340 10.28 1.72 -4.80
C GLN A 340 10.04 1.00 -3.46
N LEU A 341 8.86 1.18 -2.84
CA LEU A 341 8.45 0.40 -1.66
C LEU A 341 8.49 -1.08 -1.96
N ARG A 342 7.84 -1.52 -3.04
CA ARG A 342 7.78 -2.93 -3.43
C ARG A 342 9.16 -3.54 -3.63
N GLU A 343 10.02 -2.87 -4.37
CA GLU A 343 11.40 -3.32 -4.62
C GLU A 343 12.18 -3.48 -3.32
N ASN A 344 12.17 -2.46 -2.48
CA ASN A 344 12.91 -2.45 -1.23
C ASN A 344 12.38 -3.47 -0.21
N VAL A 345 11.06 -3.60 -0.05
CA VAL A 345 10.45 -4.62 0.83
C VAL A 345 10.84 -6.03 0.38
N ARG A 346 10.76 -6.31 -0.92
CA ARG A 346 11.10 -7.63 -1.47
C ARG A 346 12.59 -7.95 -1.28
N LYS A 347 13.47 -6.99 -1.57
CA LYS A 347 14.92 -7.10 -1.31
C LYS A 347 15.21 -7.33 0.17
N PHE A 348 14.61 -6.54 1.06
CA PHE A 348 14.77 -6.66 2.50
C PHE A 348 14.39 -8.05 3.02
N LYS A 349 13.31 -8.63 2.51
CA LYS A 349 12.78 -9.93 2.89
C LYS A 349 13.41 -11.10 2.14
N GLY A 350 14.29 -10.85 1.17
CA GLY A 350 14.88 -11.88 0.32
C GLY A 350 13.88 -12.57 -0.61
N ILE A 351 12.78 -11.87 -0.97
CA ILE A 351 11.77 -12.42 -1.90
C ILE A 351 12.27 -12.22 -3.32
N GLY A 352 12.70 -13.29 -3.97
CA GLY A 352 13.10 -13.26 -5.37
C GLY A 352 11.92 -13.09 -6.33
N ASP A 353 12.20 -12.57 -7.52
CA ASP A 353 11.22 -12.47 -8.63
C ASP A 353 11.38 -13.63 -9.64
N GLU A 354 12.39 -14.47 -9.49
CA GLU A 354 12.64 -15.55 -10.41
C GLU A 354 11.59 -16.66 -10.27
N PRO A 355 10.76 -16.92 -11.29
CA PRO A 355 9.84 -18.03 -11.28
C PRO A 355 10.57 -19.35 -11.43
N ALA A 356 9.97 -20.44 -10.96
CA ALA A 356 10.45 -21.77 -11.25
C ALA A 356 10.44 -22.02 -12.77
N VAL A 357 11.47 -22.75 -13.24
CA VAL A 357 11.57 -23.13 -14.66
C VAL A 357 10.47 -24.13 -15.02
N ASN A 358 9.76 -23.86 -16.09
CA ASN A 358 8.65 -24.68 -16.58
C ASN A 358 9.13 -25.49 -17.81
N PRO A 359 9.01 -26.84 -17.80
CA PRO A 359 9.33 -27.65 -18.96
C PRO A 359 8.24 -27.54 -20.05
N PRO A 360 8.53 -27.95 -21.29
CA PRO A 360 7.56 -27.88 -22.40
C PRO A 360 6.27 -28.64 -22.09
N ARG A 361 5.15 -28.14 -22.60
CA ARG A 361 3.80 -28.71 -22.44
C ARG A 361 3.29 -28.81 -21.01
N THR A 362 4.02 -28.29 -20.04
CA THR A 362 3.59 -28.16 -18.66
C THR A 362 2.97 -26.78 -18.46
N ALA A 363 1.75 -26.74 -17.96
CA ALA A 363 1.08 -25.47 -17.70
C ALA A 363 1.41 -24.93 -16.30
N LYS A 364 1.73 -23.64 -16.23
CA LYS A 364 1.83 -22.89 -14.97
C LYS A 364 0.63 -21.97 -14.83
N ARG A 365 -0.09 -22.10 -13.72
CA ARG A 365 -1.27 -21.30 -13.43
C ARG A 365 -0.94 -20.14 -12.51
N TYR A 366 -1.40 -18.96 -12.88
CA TYR A 366 -1.31 -17.72 -12.14
C TYR A 366 -2.71 -17.33 -11.69
N ARG A 367 -2.89 -17.29 -10.38
CA ARG A 367 -4.16 -16.94 -9.79
C ARG A 367 -4.36 -15.42 -9.85
N CYS A 368 -5.58 -14.98 -10.16
CA CYS A 368 -5.97 -13.59 -10.20
C CYS A 368 -6.89 -13.24 -9.04
N PHE A 369 -7.02 -11.95 -8.73
CA PHE A 369 -7.87 -11.49 -7.65
C PHE A 369 -9.35 -11.54 -8.03
N ALA A 370 -10.16 -12.03 -7.10
CA ALA A 370 -11.59 -12.27 -7.31
C ALA A 370 -12.45 -11.14 -6.72
N ASP A 371 -12.42 -9.97 -7.29
CA ASP A 371 -13.32 -8.88 -6.92
C ASP A 371 -14.13 -8.32 -8.11
N SER A 372 -14.44 -9.19 -9.04
CA SER A 372 -15.17 -8.87 -10.28
C SER A 372 -16.57 -8.29 -10.07
N ALA A 373 -17.18 -8.55 -8.92
CA ALA A 373 -18.48 -7.99 -8.59
C ALA A 373 -18.40 -6.52 -8.16
N MET A 374 -17.22 -6.03 -7.84
CA MET A 374 -17.00 -4.66 -7.36
C MET A 374 -16.67 -3.73 -8.50
N SER A 375 -17.47 -2.69 -8.67
CA SER A 375 -17.11 -1.54 -9.49
C SER A 375 -17.28 -0.26 -8.69
N ARG A 376 -16.49 0.73 -9.00
CA ARG A 376 -16.60 2.03 -8.37
C ARG A 376 -17.72 2.83 -9.03
N ASP A 377 -18.78 3.13 -8.28
CA ASP A 377 -19.86 4.04 -8.66
C ASP A 377 -19.82 5.34 -7.84
N TRP A 378 -18.94 5.41 -6.86
CA TRP A 378 -18.70 6.57 -6.04
C TRP A 378 -17.77 7.56 -6.77
N PRO A 379 -18.21 8.80 -7.05
CA PRO A 379 -17.39 9.75 -7.81
C PRO A 379 -16.15 10.24 -7.07
N GLY A 380 -16.01 9.91 -5.79
CA GLY A 380 -15.02 10.51 -4.93
C GLY A 380 -15.39 11.93 -4.53
N TYR A 381 -14.65 12.49 -3.57
CA TYR A 381 -14.90 13.84 -3.09
C TYR A 381 -14.31 14.88 -4.06
N GLY A 382 -15.18 15.60 -4.80
CA GLY A 382 -14.81 16.66 -5.73
C GLY A 382 -14.25 16.22 -7.07
N THR A 383 -14.06 14.92 -7.30
CA THR A 383 -13.57 14.37 -8.57
C THR A 383 -14.22 13.05 -8.92
N ASN A 384 -14.13 12.66 -10.18
CA ASN A 384 -14.78 11.47 -10.70
C ASN A 384 -13.79 10.64 -11.53
N TYR A 385 -12.97 9.85 -10.86
CA TYR A 385 -12.04 8.90 -11.49
C TYR A 385 -12.61 7.49 -11.43
N VAL A 386 -13.54 7.19 -12.34
CA VAL A 386 -14.27 5.93 -12.26
C VAL A 386 -14.14 5.17 -13.57
N ASN A 387 -13.56 4.01 -13.49
CA ASN A 387 -13.78 2.97 -14.46
C ASN A 387 -14.65 1.88 -13.83
N ARG A 388 -15.88 1.77 -14.28
CA ARG A 388 -16.92 0.93 -13.66
C ARG A 388 -16.92 -0.51 -14.15
N THR A 389 -16.08 -0.82 -15.11
CA THR A 389 -16.10 -2.18 -15.66
C THR A 389 -15.43 -3.18 -14.72
N GLN A 390 -16.09 -4.31 -14.56
CA GLN A 390 -15.52 -5.55 -14.02
C GLN A 390 -15.68 -6.67 -15.05
N ARG A 391 -15.83 -6.27 -16.32
CA ARG A 391 -15.99 -7.14 -17.46
C ARG A 391 -14.79 -8.09 -17.57
N ASN A 392 -15.05 -9.34 -17.85
CA ASN A 392 -14.04 -10.36 -18.14
C ASN A 392 -12.95 -10.54 -17.07
N ALA A 393 -13.25 -10.25 -15.79
CA ALA A 393 -12.29 -10.42 -14.71
C ALA A 393 -11.79 -11.86 -14.63
N PRO A 394 -10.47 -12.11 -14.72
CA PRO A 394 -9.93 -13.44 -14.72
C PRO A 394 -9.93 -14.05 -13.31
N GLU A 395 -10.21 -15.34 -13.22
CA GLU A 395 -9.97 -16.18 -12.05
C GLU A 395 -8.52 -16.65 -12.02
N TRP A 396 -8.01 -17.05 -13.17
CA TRP A 396 -6.62 -17.43 -13.36
C TRP A 396 -6.18 -17.29 -14.82
N ILE A 397 -4.86 -17.21 -15.00
CA ILE A 397 -4.19 -17.25 -16.28
C ILE A 397 -3.22 -18.43 -16.27
N GLU A 398 -3.35 -19.33 -17.23
CA GLU A 398 -2.46 -20.47 -17.38
C GLU A 398 -1.54 -20.23 -18.58
N VAL A 399 -0.24 -20.46 -18.36
CA VAL A 399 0.77 -20.28 -19.40
C VAL A 399 1.52 -21.58 -19.59
N SER A 400 1.67 -21.99 -20.84
CA SER A 400 2.47 -23.13 -21.26
C SER A 400 3.24 -22.81 -22.53
N HIS A 401 4.23 -23.63 -22.88
CA HIS A 401 4.96 -23.49 -24.13
C HIS A 401 5.26 -24.86 -24.76
N ASP A 402 5.48 -24.85 -26.04
CA ASP A 402 6.13 -25.91 -26.81
C ASP A 402 7.30 -25.34 -27.60
N ALA A 403 7.90 -26.12 -28.52
CA ALA A 403 9.04 -25.66 -29.31
C ALA A 403 8.71 -24.44 -30.21
N GLU A 404 7.46 -24.25 -30.58
CA GLU A 404 7.03 -23.27 -31.57
C GLU A 404 6.29 -22.09 -30.96
N SER A 405 5.56 -22.30 -29.85
CA SER A 405 4.57 -21.33 -29.37
C SER A 405 4.58 -21.19 -27.84
N VAL A 406 4.09 -20.04 -27.37
CA VAL A 406 3.57 -19.83 -26.01
C VAL A 406 2.06 -19.76 -26.06
N THR A 407 1.40 -20.47 -25.17
CA THR A 407 -0.05 -20.50 -25.05
C THR A 407 -0.48 -19.89 -23.73
N PHE A 408 -1.33 -18.87 -23.79
CA PHE A 408 -2.03 -18.27 -22.66
C PHE A 408 -3.48 -18.74 -22.67
N LYS A 409 -3.95 -19.26 -21.53
CA LYS A 409 -5.35 -19.60 -21.34
C LYS A 409 -5.89 -18.80 -20.16
N VAL A 410 -6.83 -17.91 -20.43
CA VAL A 410 -7.50 -17.07 -19.43
C VAL A 410 -8.84 -17.69 -19.08
N ARG A 411 -9.09 -17.92 -17.80
CA ARG A 411 -10.41 -18.32 -17.28
C ARG A 411 -11.01 -17.13 -16.57
N THR A 412 -12.18 -16.70 -17.00
CA THR A 412 -12.92 -15.59 -16.36
C THR A 412 -13.92 -16.15 -15.34
N GLN A 413 -14.28 -15.32 -14.37
CA GLN A 413 -15.24 -15.66 -13.30
C GLN A 413 -16.68 -15.78 -13.82
N LYS A 414 -16.99 -15.17 -14.95
CA LYS A 414 -18.29 -15.17 -15.63
C LYS A 414 -18.06 -15.38 -17.12
N PRO A 415 -19.08 -15.82 -17.87
CA PRO A 415 -18.98 -15.91 -19.33
C PRO A 415 -18.44 -14.63 -19.93
N ILE A 416 -17.52 -14.77 -20.90
CA ILE A 416 -16.86 -13.65 -21.56
C ILE A 416 -17.91 -12.81 -22.29
N VAL A 417 -17.90 -11.52 -22.01
CA VAL A 417 -18.68 -10.50 -22.71
C VAL A 417 -17.80 -9.89 -23.79
N GLY A 418 -18.34 -9.76 -24.99
CA GLY A 418 -17.61 -9.22 -26.13
C GLY A 418 -17.13 -7.78 -25.93
N LYS A 419 -16.30 -7.31 -26.87
CA LYS A 419 -15.78 -5.93 -26.86
C LYS A 419 -16.93 -4.93 -26.88
N ASP A 420 -16.87 -3.96 -25.99
CA ASP A 420 -17.76 -2.83 -25.92
C ASP A 420 -16.95 -1.53 -25.98
N GLY A 421 -17.28 -0.67 -26.94
CA GLY A 421 -16.55 0.60 -27.15
C GLY A 421 -15.13 0.43 -27.71
N GLU A 422 -14.29 1.45 -27.47
CA GLU A 422 -12.92 1.57 -27.97
C GLU A 422 -11.87 0.96 -27.03
N GLY A 423 -12.30 0.45 -25.87
CA GLY A 423 -11.39 -0.04 -24.84
C GLY A 423 -10.62 -1.30 -25.22
N ASP A 424 -9.73 -1.70 -24.33
CA ASP A 424 -8.92 -2.90 -24.46
C ASP A 424 -9.77 -4.14 -24.18
N PHE A 425 -9.72 -5.16 -25.05
CA PHE A 425 -10.50 -6.38 -24.89
C PHE A 425 -9.57 -7.56 -24.65
N MET A 426 -9.56 -8.05 -23.41
CA MET A 426 -8.83 -9.24 -23.00
C MET A 426 -7.40 -9.31 -23.57
N LEU A 427 -6.68 -8.19 -23.51
CA LEU A 427 -5.31 -8.12 -24.01
C LEU A 427 -4.37 -8.92 -23.09
N ILE A 428 -3.47 -9.68 -23.72
CA ILE A 428 -2.26 -10.18 -23.09
C ILE A 428 -1.11 -9.28 -23.49
N LEU A 429 -0.45 -8.66 -22.52
CA LEU A 429 0.79 -7.95 -22.75
C LEU A 429 1.95 -8.85 -22.34
N VAL A 430 2.96 -8.94 -23.21
CA VAL A 430 4.24 -9.60 -22.93
C VAL A 430 5.33 -8.54 -22.97
N ASN A 431 6.07 -8.38 -21.86
CA ASN A 431 7.08 -7.33 -21.70
C ASN A 431 6.52 -5.96 -22.10
N GLY A 432 5.30 -5.64 -21.67
CA GLY A 432 4.61 -4.37 -21.90
C GLY A 432 3.99 -4.19 -23.30
N LYS A 433 4.04 -5.19 -24.19
CA LYS A 433 3.48 -5.10 -25.55
C LYS A 433 2.30 -6.04 -25.73
N ALA A 434 1.20 -5.55 -26.28
CA ALA A 434 0.05 -6.39 -26.64
C ALA A 434 0.42 -7.42 -27.71
N VAL A 435 0.01 -8.68 -27.49
CA VAL A 435 0.44 -9.80 -28.36
C VAL A 435 -0.73 -10.57 -28.99
N ASN A 436 -1.97 -10.13 -28.78
CA ASN A 436 -3.14 -10.80 -29.29
C ASN A 436 -3.16 -10.89 -30.84
N GLU A 437 -2.70 -9.84 -31.54
CA GLU A 437 -2.64 -9.82 -32.99
C GLU A 437 -1.48 -10.64 -33.59
N LEU A 438 -0.54 -11.07 -32.74
CA LEU A 438 0.61 -11.89 -33.15
C LEU A 438 0.29 -13.39 -33.16
N GLY A 439 -0.91 -13.78 -32.69
CA GLY A 439 -1.28 -15.17 -32.47
C GLY A 439 -2.71 -15.48 -32.83
N GLU A 440 -3.11 -16.73 -32.57
CA GLU A 440 -4.47 -17.21 -32.74
C GLU A 440 -5.25 -17.08 -31.43
N VAL A 441 -6.36 -16.33 -31.47
CA VAL A 441 -7.27 -16.15 -30.34
C VAL A 441 -8.51 -17.01 -30.52
N LYS A 442 -8.87 -17.81 -29.50
CA LYS A 442 -10.15 -18.57 -29.44
C LYS A 442 -10.86 -18.19 -28.14
N VAL A 443 -12.12 -17.80 -28.24
CA VAL A 443 -13.01 -17.53 -27.10
C VAL A 443 -14.16 -18.54 -27.10
N GLN A 444 -14.37 -19.20 -25.96
CA GLN A 444 -15.46 -20.15 -25.76
C GLN A 444 -15.97 -20.08 -24.31
N GLY A 445 -17.21 -19.62 -24.14
CA GLY A 445 -17.84 -19.50 -22.83
C GLY A 445 -17.11 -18.53 -21.92
N ASP A 446 -16.46 -19.02 -20.89
CA ASP A 446 -15.68 -18.27 -19.90
C ASP A 446 -14.16 -18.45 -20.06
N ALA A 447 -13.73 -18.95 -21.22
CA ALA A 447 -12.31 -19.17 -21.49
C ALA A 447 -11.87 -18.48 -22.80
N MET A 448 -10.71 -17.82 -22.73
CA MET A 448 -9.94 -17.36 -23.88
C MET A 448 -8.64 -18.15 -23.97
N THR A 449 -8.31 -18.61 -25.17
CA THR A 449 -6.98 -19.18 -25.45
C THR A 449 -6.31 -18.34 -26.52
N LEU A 450 -5.08 -17.91 -26.23
CA LEU A 450 -4.21 -17.18 -27.15
C LEU A 450 -2.94 -18.01 -27.36
N ARG A 451 -2.66 -18.40 -28.60
CA ARG A 451 -1.43 -19.10 -28.98
C ARG A 451 -0.58 -18.20 -29.84
N VAL A 452 0.62 -17.84 -29.35
CA VAL A 452 1.55 -16.90 -29.99
C VAL A 452 2.84 -17.62 -30.40
N PRO A 453 3.31 -17.50 -31.65
CA PRO A 453 4.60 -18.04 -32.07
C PRO A 453 5.74 -17.45 -31.23
N ARG A 454 6.65 -18.28 -30.73
CA ARG A 454 7.80 -17.86 -29.90
C ARG A 454 8.70 -16.88 -30.66
N GLY A 455 8.87 -17.06 -31.99
CA GLY A 455 9.61 -16.15 -32.83
C GLY A 455 9.04 -14.73 -32.83
N ALA A 456 7.71 -14.59 -32.83
CA ALA A 456 7.04 -13.29 -32.77
C ALA A 456 7.25 -12.58 -31.41
N LEU A 457 7.51 -13.36 -30.34
CA LEU A 457 7.83 -12.85 -29.01
C LEU A 457 9.34 -12.62 -28.76
N GLY A 458 10.19 -12.95 -29.74
CA GLY A 458 11.65 -12.90 -29.56
C GLY A 458 12.20 -13.98 -28.60
N LEU A 459 11.47 -15.08 -28.39
CA LEU A 459 11.81 -16.14 -27.43
C LEU A 459 12.43 -17.36 -28.11
N ALA A 460 13.37 -17.17 -29.02
CA ALA A 460 13.99 -18.27 -29.78
C ALA A 460 15.00 -19.11 -28.96
N ALA A 461 15.49 -18.60 -27.84
CA ALA A 461 16.45 -19.29 -27.00
C ALA A 461 15.84 -20.55 -26.33
N ARG A 462 16.68 -21.58 -26.10
CA ARG A 462 16.28 -22.83 -25.42
C ARG A 462 15.76 -22.57 -23.99
N GLU A 463 16.33 -21.61 -23.29
CA GLU A 463 15.86 -21.10 -22.00
C GLU A 463 15.44 -19.63 -22.16
N PHE A 464 14.26 -19.28 -21.70
CA PHE A 464 13.68 -17.94 -21.88
C PHE A 464 12.82 -17.55 -20.69
N SER A 465 12.65 -16.24 -20.50
CA SER A 465 11.73 -15.67 -19.52
C SER A 465 11.06 -14.42 -20.06
N PHE A 466 9.87 -14.13 -19.57
CA PHE A 466 9.15 -12.90 -19.90
C PHE A 466 8.22 -12.49 -18.77
N GLY A 467 7.93 -11.18 -18.70
CA GLY A 467 6.82 -10.65 -17.94
C GLY A 467 5.54 -10.67 -18.76
N PHE A 468 4.39 -10.84 -18.10
CA PHE A 468 3.11 -10.71 -18.79
C PHE A 468 2.01 -10.18 -17.86
N LYS A 469 0.96 -9.63 -18.45
CA LYS A 469 -0.23 -9.19 -17.75
C LYS A 469 -1.48 -9.27 -18.63
N PHE A 470 -2.63 -9.23 -17.97
CA PHE A 470 -3.95 -9.19 -18.60
C PHE A 470 -4.58 -7.80 -18.41
N VAL A 471 -5.24 -7.30 -19.46
CA VAL A 471 -5.97 -6.03 -19.44
C VAL A 471 -7.31 -6.18 -20.14
N ASP A 472 -8.39 -5.77 -19.49
CA ASP A 472 -9.72 -5.61 -20.09
C ASP A 472 -10.35 -4.31 -19.59
N SER A 473 -10.63 -3.37 -20.48
CA SER A 473 -11.16 -2.04 -20.14
C SER A 473 -12.16 -1.54 -21.18
N THR A 474 -13.02 -0.60 -20.78
CA THR A 474 -13.97 0.06 -21.70
C THR A 474 -13.37 1.34 -22.31
N VAL A 475 -12.24 1.80 -21.78
CA VAL A 475 -11.46 2.94 -22.26
C VAL A 475 -10.04 2.46 -22.49
N PRO A 476 -9.37 2.84 -23.58
CA PRO A 476 -7.99 2.41 -23.83
C PRO A 476 -7.05 2.80 -22.69
N CYS A 477 -6.17 1.89 -22.29
CA CYS A 477 -5.07 2.18 -21.38
C CYS A 477 -3.88 2.70 -22.19
N SER A 478 -3.78 4.02 -22.30
CA SER A 478 -2.74 4.69 -23.13
C SER A 478 -1.44 4.94 -22.36
N ASP A 479 -1.49 4.98 -21.05
CA ASP A 479 -0.35 5.14 -20.16
C ASP A 479 -0.34 3.98 -19.13
N PRO A 480 0.83 3.45 -18.76
CA PRO A 480 0.93 2.42 -17.71
C PRO A 480 0.29 2.80 -16.36
N ILE A 481 0.10 4.10 -16.09
CA ILE A 481 -0.61 4.56 -14.89
C ILE A 481 -2.11 4.24 -14.96
N ASP A 482 -2.70 4.12 -16.15
CA ASP A 482 -4.09 3.76 -16.35
C ASP A 482 -4.39 2.33 -15.86
N TRP A 483 -3.37 1.48 -15.79
CA TRP A 483 -3.50 0.12 -15.27
C TRP A 483 -3.85 0.03 -13.78
N TYR A 484 -3.87 1.15 -13.07
CA TYR A 484 -4.30 1.19 -11.67
C TYR A 484 -5.80 1.44 -11.51
N ASP A 485 -6.43 2.21 -12.40
CA ASP A 485 -7.82 2.65 -12.25
C ASP A 485 -8.74 2.37 -13.45
N HIS A 486 -8.19 2.00 -14.62
CA HIS A 486 -8.99 1.59 -15.78
C HIS A 486 -9.23 0.09 -15.81
N GLY A 487 -10.50 -0.33 -15.85
CA GLY A 487 -10.93 -1.71 -16.09
C GLY A 487 -10.38 -2.74 -15.10
N VAL A 488 -10.18 -3.93 -15.64
CA VAL A 488 -9.62 -5.09 -14.94
C VAL A 488 -8.22 -5.34 -15.45
N VAL A 489 -7.24 -5.20 -14.57
CA VAL A 489 -5.82 -5.39 -14.86
C VAL A 489 -5.23 -6.39 -13.87
N GLU A 490 -4.58 -7.44 -14.35
CA GLU A 490 -3.96 -8.47 -13.52
C GLU A 490 -2.53 -8.81 -13.99
N PRO A 491 -1.53 -8.64 -13.12
CA PRO A 491 -1.58 -8.02 -11.79
C PRO A 491 -1.85 -6.51 -11.89
N LEU A 492 -2.39 -5.92 -10.82
CA LEU A 492 -2.75 -4.50 -10.79
C LEU A 492 -1.53 -3.59 -10.97
N GLY A 493 -1.71 -2.49 -11.74
CA GLY A 493 -0.67 -1.51 -12.02
C GLY A 493 0.44 -2.01 -12.93
N ARG A 494 1.66 -1.47 -12.80
CA ARG A 494 2.80 -1.81 -13.68
C ARG A 494 3.49 -3.14 -13.37
N ILE A 495 3.01 -3.88 -12.35
CA ILE A 495 3.56 -5.19 -12.00
C ILE A 495 3.17 -6.22 -13.05
N GLU A 496 4.04 -7.19 -13.31
CA GLU A 496 3.82 -8.30 -14.22
C GLU A 496 3.94 -9.64 -13.51
N PHE A 497 3.18 -10.64 -13.98
CA PHE A 497 3.51 -12.03 -13.73
C PHE A 497 4.79 -12.39 -14.47
N ARG A 498 5.57 -13.32 -13.95
CA ARG A 498 6.82 -13.80 -14.57
C ARG A 498 6.69 -15.26 -14.97
N TYR A 499 7.05 -15.57 -16.21
CA TYR A 499 7.16 -16.93 -16.71
C TYR A 499 8.59 -17.25 -17.14
N LYS A 500 9.06 -18.44 -16.79
CA LYS A 500 10.35 -18.96 -17.23
C LYS A 500 10.14 -20.34 -17.85
N GLY A 501 10.60 -20.52 -19.06
CA GLY A 501 10.50 -21.77 -19.80
C GLY A 501 11.86 -22.29 -20.24
N LYS A 502 11.96 -23.62 -20.41
CA LYS A 502 13.16 -24.28 -20.91
C LYS A 502 12.79 -25.49 -21.74
N ASP A 503 13.27 -25.53 -22.99
CA ASP A 503 13.16 -26.70 -23.82
C ASP A 503 14.06 -27.83 -23.30
N ILE A 504 13.59 -29.06 -23.34
CA ILE A 504 14.31 -30.24 -22.89
C ILE A 504 15.33 -30.67 -23.95
#